data_9aa01ab323d4cb4057bfdcef6645357f
#
_entry.id   9aa01ab323d4cb4057bfdcef6645357f
#
_cell.length_a   1.000
_cell.length_b   1.000
_cell.length_c   1.000
_cell.angle_alpha   90.00
_cell.angle_beta   90.00
_cell.angle_gamma   90.00
#
_symmetry.space_group_name_H-M   'P 1'
#
loop_
_entity.id
_entity.type
_entity.pdbx_description
1 polymer ?
#
loop_
_entity_poly.entity_id
_entity_poly.type
_entity_poly.pdbx_seq_one_letter_code
_entity_poly.pdbx_strand_id
1 'polypeptide(L)'
;ERVIIVGLKKELNLKYPDLEKEENPYKILPYLFSDLPERQQGEGSLTDIVQYVAPATGYLQQSKVRNSLDFTTQHIARPHNLIDLEIYKRAIKLWLEKKARLNYADLPPELQKHNNKQAFLNRFQVVNHEGCCHTVVAHIAMDGHYYIYPSLKQIRSITVREAARIQSFPDDYY
;
A
#
# COMPACT_ATOMS: atom_id res chain seq x y z
N GLU A 1 9.44 -4.95 -9.49
CA GLU A 1 9.60 -5.76 -10.71
C GLU A 1 9.08 -7.17 -10.45
N ARG A 2 8.44 -7.78 -11.45
CA ARG A 2 7.98 -9.16 -11.39
C ARG A 2 8.48 -9.88 -12.63
N VAL A 3 8.89 -11.12 -12.49
CA VAL A 3 9.20 -12.01 -13.62
C VAL A 3 7.95 -12.81 -13.93
N ILE A 4 7.47 -12.70 -15.17
CA ILE A 4 6.36 -13.50 -15.67
C ILE A 4 6.95 -14.47 -16.68
N ILE A 5 6.81 -15.77 -16.40
CA ILE A 5 7.29 -16.84 -17.31
C ILE A 5 6.06 -17.44 -17.97
N VAL A 6 6.03 -17.40 -19.31
CA VAL A 6 4.95 -17.97 -20.10
C VAL A 6 5.53 -19.09 -20.97
N GLY A 7 4.98 -20.28 -20.83
CA GLY A 7 5.31 -21.43 -21.66
C GLY A 7 4.23 -21.63 -22.74
N LEU A 8 4.62 -21.69 -24.00
CA LEU A 8 3.73 -22.06 -25.10
C LEU A 8 4.07 -23.47 -25.56
N LYS A 9 3.04 -24.29 -25.75
CA LYS A 9 3.19 -25.64 -26.28
C LYS A 9 3.70 -25.56 -27.72
N LYS A 10 4.86 -26.15 -28.01
CA LYS A 10 5.54 -26.04 -29.31
C LYS A 10 4.65 -26.43 -30.50
N GLU A 11 3.78 -27.42 -30.29
CA GLU A 11 2.85 -27.94 -31.32
C GLU A 11 1.79 -26.94 -31.77
N LEU A 12 1.50 -25.93 -30.94
CA LEU A 12 0.48 -24.91 -31.27
C LEU A 12 1.00 -23.82 -32.19
N ASN A 13 2.30 -23.81 -32.51
CA ASN A 13 2.94 -22.79 -33.35
C ASN A 13 2.53 -21.34 -33.05
N LEU A 14 2.28 -21.04 -31.75
CA LEU A 14 1.88 -19.72 -31.27
C LEU A 14 3.13 -18.89 -31.01
N LYS A 15 3.04 -17.60 -31.30
CA LYS A 15 4.04 -16.61 -30.84
C LYS A 15 3.50 -15.87 -29.62
N TYR A 16 4.39 -15.59 -28.67
CA TYR A 16 4.07 -14.71 -27.56
C TYR A 16 3.85 -13.28 -28.10
N PRO A 17 2.77 -12.60 -27.73
CA PRO A 17 2.56 -11.23 -28.17
C PRO A 17 3.62 -10.29 -27.56
N ASP A 18 4.04 -9.31 -28.33
CA ASP A 18 4.85 -8.23 -27.81
C ASP A 18 4.03 -7.45 -26.77
N LEU A 19 4.59 -7.29 -25.57
CA LEU A 19 3.95 -6.55 -24.49
C LEU A 19 4.37 -5.08 -24.57
N GLU A 20 3.41 -4.22 -24.83
CA GLU A 20 3.60 -2.78 -24.72
C GLU A 20 3.49 -2.34 -23.27
N LYS A 21 4.36 -1.41 -22.86
CA LYS A 21 4.28 -0.80 -21.55
C LYS A 21 3.20 0.27 -21.55
N GLU A 22 2.11 0.00 -20.86
CA GLU A 22 1.06 0.99 -20.67
C GLU A 22 1.49 2.03 -19.61
N GLU A 23 1.35 3.32 -19.92
CA GLU A 23 1.54 4.38 -18.95
C GLU A 23 0.33 4.41 -18.00
N ASN A 24 0.59 4.26 -16.71
CA ASN A 24 -0.46 4.37 -15.69
C ASN A 24 -0.53 5.82 -15.17
N PRO A 25 -1.54 6.62 -15.58
CA PRO A 25 -1.70 8.00 -15.13
C PRO A 25 -2.27 8.10 -13.70
N TYR A 26 -2.71 6.98 -13.12
CA TYR A 26 -3.44 6.97 -11.85
C TYR A 26 -2.49 6.98 -10.66
N LYS A 27 -2.82 7.83 -9.68
CA LYS A 27 -2.10 7.96 -8.41
C LYS A 27 -2.86 7.23 -7.31
N ILE A 28 -2.15 6.65 -6.34
CA ILE A 28 -2.76 5.83 -5.29
C ILE A 28 -3.75 6.65 -4.45
N LEU A 29 -3.32 7.76 -3.85
CA LEU A 29 -4.19 8.50 -2.94
C LEU A 29 -5.47 9.02 -3.62
N PRO A 30 -5.39 9.82 -4.70
CA PRO A 30 -6.59 10.44 -5.26
C PRO A 30 -7.49 9.47 -6.02
N TYR A 31 -6.98 8.34 -6.49
CA TYR A 31 -7.75 7.44 -7.35
C TYR A 31 -8.11 6.10 -6.70
N LEU A 32 -7.31 5.62 -5.75
CA LEU A 32 -7.50 4.30 -5.17
C LEU A 32 -8.03 4.34 -3.72
N PHE A 33 -7.70 5.39 -2.95
CA PHE A 33 -8.04 5.47 -1.51
C PHE A 33 -8.98 6.61 -1.15
N SER A 34 -9.27 7.54 -2.06
CA SER A 34 -9.98 8.78 -1.75
C SER A 34 -11.43 8.60 -1.29
N ASP A 35 -12.04 7.47 -1.57
CA ASP A 35 -13.40 7.13 -1.16
C ASP A 35 -13.48 6.36 0.16
N LEU A 36 -12.33 5.92 0.69
CA LEU A 36 -12.25 5.26 1.99
C LEU A 36 -12.19 6.30 3.12
N PRO A 37 -12.89 6.08 4.25
CA PRO A 37 -12.79 6.98 5.39
C PRO A 37 -11.38 6.98 6.00
N GLU A 38 -11.01 8.07 6.66
CA GLU A 38 -9.77 8.14 7.42
C GLU A 38 -9.77 7.10 8.56
N ARG A 39 -8.58 6.54 8.84
CA ARG A 39 -8.36 5.63 9.96
C ARG A 39 -7.11 6.03 10.72
N GLN A 40 -7.18 5.97 12.03
CA GLN A 40 -6.01 6.03 12.88
C GLN A 40 -5.45 4.62 13.11
N GLN A 41 -4.21 4.54 13.60
CA GLN A 41 -3.62 3.26 13.94
C GLN A 41 -4.47 2.51 14.98
N GLY A 42 -4.67 1.20 14.79
CA GLY A 42 -5.48 0.35 15.66
C GLY A 42 -6.98 0.42 15.43
N GLU A 43 -7.49 1.28 14.53
CA GLU A 43 -8.91 1.36 14.22
C GLU A 43 -9.38 0.31 13.22
N GLY A 44 -10.64 -0.06 13.35
CA GLY A 44 -11.33 -1.05 12.53
C GLY A 44 -11.31 -2.45 13.12
N SER A 45 -12.24 -3.28 12.69
CA SER A 45 -12.37 -4.68 13.10
C SER A 45 -12.74 -5.58 11.92
N LEU A 46 -12.66 -6.90 12.11
CA LEU A 46 -13.02 -7.89 11.08
C LEU A 46 -14.49 -7.85 10.70
N THR A 47 -15.34 -7.38 11.60
CA THR A 47 -16.80 -7.35 11.40
C THR A 47 -17.32 -5.97 10.96
N ASP A 48 -16.42 -4.97 10.82
CA ASP A 48 -16.85 -3.64 10.43
C ASP A 48 -17.35 -3.60 8.99
N ILE A 49 -18.53 -3.03 8.81
CA ILE A 49 -19.05 -2.56 7.53
C ILE A 49 -18.72 -1.08 7.40
N VAL A 50 -17.98 -0.72 6.38
CA VAL A 50 -17.41 0.61 6.20
C VAL A 50 -18.08 1.31 5.01
N GLN A 51 -18.81 2.39 5.28
CA GLN A 51 -19.41 3.21 4.23
C GLN A 51 -18.34 4.04 3.53
N TYR A 52 -18.48 4.22 2.23
CA TYR A 52 -17.61 5.10 1.47
C TYR A 52 -17.94 6.58 1.78
N VAL A 53 -16.92 7.40 1.80
CA VAL A 53 -17.06 8.86 2.09
C VAL A 53 -17.11 9.70 0.81
N ALA A 54 -16.90 9.09 -0.35
CA ALA A 54 -16.97 9.75 -1.65
C ALA A 54 -17.43 8.78 -2.75
N PRO A 55 -17.92 9.31 -3.89
CA PRO A 55 -18.20 8.50 -5.09
C PRO A 55 -16.95 7.77 -5.58
N ALA A 56 -17.15 6.64 -6.25
CA ALA A 56 -16.05 5.92 -6.90
C ALA A 56 -15.41 6.79 -7.98
N THR A 57 -14.07 6.83 -7.99
CA THR A 57 -13.32 7.47 -9.08
C THR A 57 -13.48 6.68 -10.38
N GLY A 58 -13.21 7.31 -11.52
CA GLY A 58 -13.24 6.62 -12.81
C GLY A 58 -12.36 5.36 -12.83
N TYR A 59 -11.19 5.43 -12.18
CA TYR A 59 -10.30 4.26 -12.04
C TYR A 59 -10.96 3.11 -11.26
N LEU A 60 -11.56 3.39 -10.10
CA LEU A 60 -12.20 2.35 -9.28
C LEU A 60 -13.37 1.65 -9.98
N GLN A 61 -14.08 2.38 -10.86
CA GLN A 61 -15.16 1.83 -11.69
C GLN A 61 -14.61 0.99 -12.83
N GLN A 62 -13.67 1.52 -13.61
CA GLN A 62 -13.08 0.85 -14.77
C GLN A 62 -12.33 -0.42 -14.38
N SER A 63 -11.56 -0.38 -13.30
CA SER A 63 -10.81 -1.53 -12.78
C SER A 63 -11.68 -2.56 -12.07
N LYS A 64 -12.98 -2.26 -11.85
CA LYS A 64 -13.92 -3.08 -11.06
C LYS A 64 -13.45 -3.36 -9.62
N VAL A 65 -12.55 -2.55 -9.09
CA VAL A 65 -12.15 -2.62 -7.68
C VAL A 65 -13.33 -2.25 -6.81
N ARG A 66 -14.05 -1.17 -7.15
CA ARG A 66 -15.34 -0.86 -6.55
C ARG A 66 -16.46 -1.23 -7.52
N ASN A 67 -17.28 -2.17 -7.13
CA ASN A 67 -18.41 -2.65 -7.91
C ASN A 67 -19.74 -2.11 -7.37
N SER A 68 -20.80 -2.91 -7.35
CA SER A 68 -22.17 -2.48 -7.01
C SER A 68 -22.44 -2.25 -5.51
N LEU A 69 -21.49 -2.53 -4.62
CA LEU A 69 -21.69 -2.35 -3.18
C LEU A 69 -21.48 -0.90 -2.76
N ASP A 70 -22.29 -0.43 -1.81
CA ASP A 70 -22.15 0.90 -1.20
C ASP A 70 -21.21 0.92 0.00
N PHE A 71 -20.64 -0.22 0.35
CA PHE A 71 -19.76 -0.41 1.49
C PHE A 71 -18.59 -1.32 1.16
N THR A 72 -17.60 -1.31 2.01
CA THR A 72 -16.51 -2.30 2.01
C THR A 72 -16.30 -2.86 3.41
N THR A 73 -15.46 -3.88 3.52
CA THR A 73 -15.07 -4.52 4.77
C THR A 73 -13.55 -4.50 4.93
N GLN A 74 -13.04 -4.93 6.08
CA GLN A 74 -11.61 -5.09 6.34
C GLN A 74 -10.78 -3.80 6.18
N HIS A 75 -11.39 -2.63 6.35
CA HIS A 75 -10.65 -1.37 6.43
C HIS A 75 -10.04 -1.22 7.83
N ILE A 76 -9.11 -2.14 8.15
CA ILE A 76 -8.53 -2.34 9.46
C ILE A 76 -7.10 -1.80 9.45
N ALA A 77 -6.83 -0.84 10.32
CA ALA A 77 -5.51 -0.28 10.55
C ALA A 77 -4.81 -1.01 11.70
N ARG A 78 -3.60 -1.48 11.44
CA ARG A 78 -2.79 -2.17 12.44
C ARG A 78 -2.42 -1.23 13.59
N PRO A 79 -2.43 -1.69 14.86
CA PRO A 79 -1.82 -0.95 15.96
C PRO A 79 -0.28 -0.96 15.84
N HIS A 80 0.35 0.15 16.22
CA HIS A 80 1.79 0.31 16.27
C HIS A 80 2.22 0.87 17.60
N ASN A 81 3.43 0.56 18.05
CA ASN A 81 4.00 1.17 19.24
C ASN A 81 4.46 2.61 18.99
N LEU A 82 4.69 3.37 20.05
CA LEU A 82 5.05 4.80 19.96
C LEU A 82 6.36 5.05 19.22
N ILE A 83 7.30 4.12 19.29
CA ILE A 83 8.60 4.25 18.62
C ILE A 83 8.40 4.11 17.09
N ASP A 84 7.63 3.13 16.66
CA ASP A 84 7.30 2.94 15.24
C ASP A 84 6.55 4.14 14.69
N LEU A 85 5.59 4.69 15.45
CA LEU A 85 4.85 5.89 15.03
C LEU A 85 5.77 7.11 14.86
N GLU A 86 6.75 7.29 15.75
CA GLU A 86 7.74 8.38 15.60
C GLU A 86 8.63 8.16 14.35
N ILE A 87 9.04 6.92 14.08
CA ILE A 87 9.79 6.59 12.86
C ILE A 87 8.92 6.83 11.61
N TYR A 88 7.65 6.41 11.63
CA TYR A 88 6.70 6.64 10.54
C TYR A 88 6.54 8.12 10.25
N LYS A 89 6.36 8.95 11.28
CA LYS A 89 6.27 10.40 11.15
C LYS A 89 7.49 10.99 10.44
N ARG A 90 8.69 10.55 10.80
CA ARG A 90 9.94 10.97 10.15
C ARG A 90 10.02 10.50 8.70
N ALA A 91 9.66 9.24 8.44
CA ALA A 91 9.62 8.68 7.09
C ALA A 91 8.63 9.43 6.19
N ILE A 92 7.43 9.71 6.70
CA ILE A 92 6.39 10.46 5.97
C ILE A 92 6.87 11.89 5.66
N LYS A 93 7.43 12.62 6.63
CA LYS A 93 7.98 13.96 6.40
C LYS A 93 9.05 13.96 5.32
N LEU A 94 10.03 13.06 5.44
CA LEU A 94 11.12 12.94 4.47
C LEU A 94 10.60 12.66 3.06
N TRP A 95 9.59 11.77 2.95
CA TRP A 95 8.97 11.43 1.68
C TRP A 95 8.19 12.60 1.08
N LEU A 96 7.37 13.29 1.88
CA LEU A 96 6.56 14.40 1.40
C LEU A 96 7.41 15.60 0.97
N GLU A 97 8.46 15.92 1.72
CA GLU A 97 9.32 17.08 1.48
C GLU A 97 10.37 16.84 0.39
N LYS A 98 10.99 15.65 0.38
CA LYS A 98 12.18 15.39 -0.45
C LYS A 98 12.01 14.21 -1.42
N LYS A 99 10.89 13.49 -1.39
CA LYS A 99 10.68 12.22 -2.13
C LYS A 99 11.79 11.19 -1.84
N ALA A 100 12.43 11.30 -0.69
CA ALA A 100 13.52 10.44 -0.26
C ALA A 100 13.01 9.36 0.70
N ARG A 101 13.60 8.16 0.63
CA ARG A 101 13.33 7.07 1.55
C ARG A 101 14.16 7.22 2.82
N LEU A 102 13.56 6.92 3.96
CA LEU A 102 14.26 6.88 5.23
C LEU A 102 15.29 5.75 5.21
N ASN A 103 16.53 6.07 5.55
CA ASN A 103 17.55 5.08 5.85
C ASN A 103 17.55 4.83 7.37
N TYR A 104 17.39 3.59 7.78
CA TYR A 104 17.35 3.20 9.19
C TYR A 104 18.61 3.60 9.97
N ALA A 105 19.77 3.61 9.32
CA ALA A 105 21.02 4.02 9.94
C ALA A 105 21.06 5.51 10.30
N ASP A 106 20.24 6.34 9.65
CA ASP A 106 20.19 7.79 9.92
C ASP A 106 19.25 8.15 11.10
N LEU A 107 18.58 7.16 11.67
CA LEU A 107 17.74 7.36 12.84
C LEU A 107 18.59 7.59 14.10
N PRO A 108 18.13 8.42 15.05
CA PRO A 108 18.71 8.52 16.37
C PRO A 108 18.82 7.14 17.07
N PRO A 109 19.87 6.88 17.85
CA PRO A 109 20.09 5.58 18.48
C PRO A 109 18.92 5.06 19.31
N GLU A 110 18.16 5.95 19.95
CA GLU A 110 16.98 5.61 20.75
C GLU A 110 15.81 5.04 19.92
N LEU A 111 15.77 5.33 18.62
CA LEU A 111 14.78 4.79 17.68
C LEU A 111 15.27 3.52 16.98
N GLN A 112 16.54 3.19 17.05
CA GLN A 112 17.14 2.02 16.43
C GLN A 112 16.98 0.76 17.30
N LYS A 113 15.77 0.18 17.36
CA LYS A 113 15.45 -0.98 18.21
C LYS A 113 15.79 -2.34 17.60
N HIS A 114 16.02 -2.42 16.30
CA HIS A 114 16.38 -3.69 15.66
C HIS A 114 17.83 -4.09 15.93
N ASN A 115 18.07 -5.36 16.21
CA ASN A 115 19.41 -5.90 16.49
C ASN A 115 20.35 -5.75 15.28
N ASN A 116 19.83 -5.99 14.07
CA ASN A 116 20.60 -5.81 12.84
C ASN A 116 20.49 -4.37 12.36
N LYS A 117 21.56 -3.61 12.54
CA LYS A 117 21.67 -2.20 12.13
C LYS A 117 22.35 -2.00 10.78
N GLN A 118 22.85 -3.07 10.15
CA GLN A 118 23.59 -3.00 8.88
C GLN A 118 22.79 -3.55 7.69
N ALA A 119 21.78 -4.39 7.93
CA ALA A 119 20.92 -4.93 6.90
C ALA A 119 19.50 -4.35 7.00
N PHE A 120 18.76 -4.40 5.89
CA PHE A 120 17.39 -3.89 5.78
C PHE A 120 17.26 -2.42 6.17
N LEU A 121 18.21 -1.60 5.73
CA LEU A 121 18.26 -0.16 6.03
C LEU A 121 17.04 0.60 5.50
N ASN A 122 16.34 0.03 4.53
CA ASN A 122 15.12 0.56 3.91
C ASN A 122 13.82 0.00 4.49
N ARG A 123 13.84 -0.54 5.70
CA ARG A 123 12.70 -1.24 6.32
C ARG A 123 11.46 -0.37 6.58
N PHE A 124 11.60 0.94 6.63
CA PHE A 124 10.50 1.88 6.82
C PHE A 124 10.23 2.63 5.52
N GLN A 125 9.25 2.16 4.75
CA GLN A 125 8.95 2.73 3.44
C GLN A 125 7.55 3.31 3.39
N VAL A 126 7.46 4.54 2.91
CA VAL A 126 6.18 5.20 2.61
C VAL A 126 5.70 4.72 1.24
N VAL A 127 4.41 4.42 1.13
CA VAL A 127 3.77 4.09 -0.14
C VAL A 127 3.84 5.31 -1.07
N ASN A 128 4.28 5.09 -2.30
CA ASN A 128 4.31 6.16 -3.29
C ASN A 128 2.89 6.56 -3.68
N HIS A 129 2.43 7.70 -3.17
CA HIS A 129 1.09 8.21 -3.41
C HIS A 129 0.90 8.92 -4.76
N GLU A 130 1.99 9.28 -5.42
CA GLU A 130 2.01 9.98 -6.72
C GLU A 130 2.30 9.03 -7.89
N GLY A 131 2.32 7.73 -7.66
CA GLY A 131 2.61 6.72 -8.67
C GLY A 131 2.18 5.33 -8.23
N CYS A 132 2.80 4.32 -8.79
CA CYS A 132 2.55 2.94 -8.41
C CYS A 132 3.17 2.59 -7.06
N CYS A 133 2.48 1.79 -6.27
CA CYS A 133 3.04 1.18 -5.07
C CYS A 133 4.15 0.20 -5.45
N HIS A 134 5.14 0.08 -4.57
CA HIS A 134 6.05 -1.06 -4.65
C HIS A 134 5.28 -2.37 -4.38
N THR A 135 5.85 -3.48 -4.83
CA THR A 135 5.19 -4.79 -4.75
C THR A 135 4.78 -5.14 -3.33
N VAL A 136 3.51 -5.47 -3.14
CA VAL A 136 3.01 -6.00 -1.87
C VAL A 136 3.43 -7.46 -1.76
N VAL A 137 4.18 -7.77 -0.72
CA VAL A 137 4.69 -9.13 -0.43
C VAL A 137 4.16 -9.63 0.91
N ALA A 138 4.24 -10.91 1.16
CA ALA A 138 3.73 -11.56 2.37
C ALA A 138 4.22 -10.92 3.69
N HIS A 139 5.38 -10.27 3.67
CA HIS A 139 5.95 -9.57 4.82
C HIS A 139 5.01 -8.48 5.39
N ILE A 140 4.06 -7.94 4.60
CA ILE A 140 3.06 -6.99 5.10
C ILE A 140 2.27 -7.57 6.29
N ALA A 141 2.11 -8.89 6.37
CA ALA A 141 1.43 -9.55 7.49
C ALA A 141 2.22 -9.45 8.81
N MET A 142 3.52 -9.20 8.77
CA MET A 142 4.37 -9.16 9.97
C MET A 142 4.25 -7.85 10.73
N ASP A 143 4.60 -6.73 10.11
CA ASP A 143 4.69 -5.43 10.80
C ASP A 143 4.14 -4.23 10.01
N GLY A 144 4.09 -4.31 8.68
CA GLY A 144 3.60 -3.24 7.82
C GLY A 144 4.59 -2.08 7.61
N HIS A 145 5.82 -2.17 8.11
CA HIS A 145 6.81 -1.10 8.04
C HIS A 145 7.20 -0.69 6.62
N TYR A 146 7.11 -1.61 5.67
CA TYR A 146 7.33 -1.35 4.24
C TYR A 146 6.15 -0.63 3.55
N TYR A 147 5.04 -0.41 4.25
CA TYR A 147 3.79 0.08 3.66
C TYR A 147 3.18 1.19 4.51
N ILE A 148 3.96 2.21 4.82
CA ILE A 148 3.52 3.36 5.63
C ILE A 148 2.58 4.22 4.78
N TYR A 149 1.42 4.57 5.34
CA TYR A 149 0.44 5.44 4.70
C TYR A 149 1.01 6.86 4.52
N PRO A 150 0.91 7.48 3.33
CA PRO A 150 1.62 8.73 3.02
C PRO A 150 0.91 9.99 3.53
N SER A 151 0.51 10.04 4.80
CA SER A 151 -0.15 11.20 5.39
C SER A 151 0.25 11.41 6.86
N LEU A 152 0.58 12.65 7.21
CA LEU A 152 0.82 13.04 8.60
C LEU A 152 -0.45 13.09 9.47
N LYS A 153 -1.64 13.09 8.84
CA LYS A 153 -2.91 12.99 9.57
C LYS A 153 -3.22 11.56 10.01
N GLN A 154 -2.67 10.58 9.31
CA GLN A 154 -2.92 9.15 9.51
C GLN A 154 -1.58 8.41 9.62
N ILE A 155 -0.88 8.57 10.77
CA ILE A 155 0.43 7.95 10.99
C ILE A 155 0.22 6.46 11.30
N ARG A 156 0.26 5.62 10.26
CA ARG A 156 0.01 4.18 10.31
C ARG A 156 0.59 3.46 9.08
N SER A 157 0.59 2.15 9.10
CA SER A 157 0.69 1.38 7.85
C SER A 157 -0.65 1.38 7.10
N ILE A 158 -0.64 1.01 5.84
CA ILE A 158 -1.89 0.83 5.07
C ILE A 158 -2.77 -0.25 5.71
N THR A 159 -4.08 -0.11 5.53
CA THR A 159 -5.07 -1.07 6.02
C THR A 159 -5.09 -2.34 5.15
N VAL A 160 -5.79 -3.38 5.64
CA VAL A 160 -5.98 -4.61 4.86
C VAL A 160 -6.70 -4.31 3.55
N ARG A 161 -7.76 -3.48 3.57
CA ARG A 161 -8.50 -3.08 2.37
C ARG A 161 -7.65 -2.26 1.39
N GLU A 162 -6.87 -1.33 1.89
CA GLU A 162 -5.93 -0.55 1.05
C GLU A 162 -4.89 -1.46 0.38
N ALA A 163 -4.35 -2.45 1.09
CA ALA A 163 -3.43 -3.43 0.54
C ALA A 163 -4.10 -4.32 -0.53
N ALA A 164 -5.35 -4.73 -0.31
CA ALA A 164 -6.15 -5.50 -1.26
C ALA A 164 -6.38 -4.70 -2.56
N ARG A 165 -6.76 -3.42 -2.44
CA ARG A 165 -6.95 -2.52 -3.59
C ARG A 165 -5.68 -2.30 -4.41
N ILE A 166 -4.51 -2.16 -3.77
CA ILE A 166 -3.21 -2.07 -4.46
C ILE A 166 -2.95 -3.34 -5.29
N GLN A 167 -3.45 -4.47 -4.86
CA GLN A 167 -3.33 -5.74 -5.58
C GLN A 167 -4.51 -6.03 -6.52
N SER A 168 -5.39 -5.04 -6.73
CA SER A 168 -6.56 -5.13 -7.61
C SER A 168 -7.63 -6.13 -7.16
N PHE A 169 -7.68 -6.44 -5.87
CA PHE A 169 -8.82 -7.19 -5.33
C PHE A 169 -10.05 -6.29 -5.29
N PRO A 170 -11.22 -6.77 -5.74
CA PRO A 170 -12.44 -6.01 -5.64
C PRO A 170 -12.93 -5.88 -4.19
N ASP A 171 -13.69 -4.82 -3.91
CA ASP A 171 -14.12 -4.49 -2.54
C ASP A 171 -15.14 -5.47 -1.95
N ASP A 172 -15.83 -6.23 -2.81
CA ASP A 172 -16.72 -7.33 -2.41
C ASP A 172 -15.98 -8.66 -2.15
N TYR A 173 -14.67 -8.69 -2.33
CA TYR A 173 -13.85 -9.82 -1.91
C TYR A 173 -13.65 -9.75 -0.39
N TYR A 174 -14.18 -10.78 0.27
CA TYR A 174 -14.11 -10.93 1.72
C TYR A 174 -13.08 -11.99 2.12
#